data_8839413a9813f6b4ff93181c54adbc52
#
_entry.id   8839413a9813f6b4ff93181c54adbc52
#
_cell.length_a   1.000
_cell.length_b   1.000
_cell.length_c   1.000
_cell.angle_alpha   90.00
_cell.angle_beta   90.00
_cell.angle_gamma   90.00
#
_symmetry.space_group_name_H-M   'P 1'
#
loop_
_entity.id
_entity.type
_entity.pdbx_description
1 polymer ?
#
loop_
_entity_poly.entity_id
_entity_poly.type
_entity_poly.pdbx_seq_one_letter_code
_entity_poly.pdbx_strand_id
1 'polypeptide(L)'
;MPPKEGGDSPLAIDVEAYYRRYGPQVLRRCRFLLRDEEKAVDAMHDVFVQLLRHREDLRNSAPSSLLHQIATRVCLNRLRGARRRPEDAHDELVLRIASAEDTGARTEARGLLDRLFGRVPASSQDIAVLHLVDGMTLEETAREVGLSVSGVRKRLRALSTVLEELETA
;
A
#
# COMPACT_ATOMS: atom_id res chain seq x y z
N MET A 1 22.02 23.61 28.61
CA MET A 1 21.80 22.24 28.16
C MET A 1 21.28 22.29 26.73
N PRO A 2 22.01 21.84 25.73
CA PRO A 2 21.44 21.73 24.39
C PRO A 2 20.38 20.61 24.39
N PRO A 3 19.29 20.73 23.57
CA PRO A 3 18.33 19.65 23.42
C PRO A 3 19.04 18.45 22.86
N LYS A 4 18.77 17.26 23.40
CA LYS A 4 19.22 16.01 22.86
C LYS A 4 18.63 15.89 21.45
N GLU A 5 19.46 15.98 20.45
CA GLU A 5 19.18 15.51 19.11
C GLU A 5 18.80 14.03 19.23
N GLY A 6 17.53 13.76 18.97
CA GLY A 6 17.01 12.40 18.87
C GLY A 6 17.78 11.70 17.76
N GLY A 7 18.59 10.72 18.13
CA GLY A 7 19.35 9.92 17.17
C GLY A 7 18.41 9.34 16.12
N ASP A 8 18.55 9.85 14.93
CA ASP A 8 17.90 9.36 13.72
C ASP A 8 18.47 7.97 13.43
N SER A 9 17.79 6.96 13.97
CA SER A 9 18.12 5.58 13.61
C SER A 9 17.74 5.39 12.15
N PRO A 10 18.68 5.07 11.25
CA PRO A 10 18.42 5.04 9.80
C PRO A 10 17.41 3.99 9.35
N LEU A 11 16.76 3.29 10.29
CA LEU A 11 15.75 2.27 10.07
C LEU A 11 14.38 2.62 10.69
N ALA A 12 14.26 3.74 11.41
CA ALA A 12 13.00 4.15 12.01
C ALA A 12 12.07 4.76 10.94
N ILE A 13 10.80 4.30 10.92
CA ILE A 13 9.78 4.84 10.03
C ILE A 13 9.44 6.28 10.45
N ASP A 14 9.67 7.24 9.56
CA ASP A 14 9.17 8.61 9.71
C ASP A 14 7.68 8.64 9.33
N VAL A 15 6.82 8.54 10.33
CA VAL A 15 5.36 8.47 10.15
C VAL A 15 4.83 9.77 9.55
N GLU A 16 5.40 10.93 9.85
CA GLU A 16 4.97 12.20 9.29
C GLU A 16 5.28 12.28 7.80
N ALA A 17 6.49 11.91 7.39
CA ALA A 17 6.88 11.84 5.99
C ALA A 17 6.00 10.82 5.23
N TYR A 18 5.68 9.68 5.85
CA TYR A 18 4.79 8.68 5.27
C TYR A 18 3.35 9.20 5.14
N TYR A 19 2.84 9.92 6.14
CA TYR A 19 1.52 10.52 6.07
C TYR A 19 1.41 11.52 4.91
N ARG A 20 2.40 12.39 4.75
CA ARG A 20 2.43 13.36 3.64
C ARG A 20 2.51 12.69 2.27
N ARG A 21 3.36 11.69 2.14
CA ARG A 21 3.63 11.02 0.86
C ARG A 21 2.55 10.03 0.48
N TYR A 22 2.11 9.21 1.41
CA TYR A 22 1.22 8.07 1.15
C TYR A 22 -0.21 8.26 1.64
N GLY A 23 -0.49 9.31 2.41
CA GLY A 23 -1.82 9.61 2.92
C GLY A 23 -2.91 9.62 1.83
N PRO A 24 -2.72 10.31 0.70
CA PRO A 24 -3.66 10.28 -0.40
C PRO A 24 -3.93 8.87 -0.97
N GLN A 25 -2.90 8.04 -1.07
CA GLN A 25 -3.03 6.65 -1.53
C GLN A 25 -3.81 5.79 -0.53
N VAL A 26 -3.51 5.92 0.75
CA VAL A 26 -4.21 5.22 1.83
C VAL A 26 -5.68 5.63 1.88
N LEU A 27 -5.96 6.93 1.82
CA LEU A 27 -7.34 7.45 1.82
C LEU A 27 -8.12 6.93 0.61
N ARG A 28 -7.52 6.93 -0.55
CA ARG A 28 -8.12 6.39 -1.78
C ARG A 28 -8.49 4.92 -1.61
N ARG A 29 -7.61 4.10 -1.01
CA ARG A 29 -7.90 2.71 -0.70
C ARG A 29 -9.07 2.56 0.27
N CYS A 30 -9.10 3.36 1.33
CA CYS A 30 -10.18 3.36 2.31
C CYS A 30 -11.52 3.77 1.68
N ARG A 31 -11.54 4.81 0.85
CA ARG A 31 -12.74 5.23 0.10
C ARG A 31 -13.28 4.13 -0.82
N PHE A 32 -12.39 3.46 -1.52
CA PHE A 32 -12.77 2.36 -2.41
C PHE A 32 -13.45 1.22 -1.65
N LEU A 33 -12.89 0.82 -0.51
CA LEU A 33 -13.39 -0.30 0.27
C LEU A 33 -14.63 0.04 1.09
N LEU A 34 -14.66 1.21 1.73
CA LEU A 34 -15.74 1.58 2.66
C LEU A 34 -16.90 2.31 1.99
N ARG A 35 -16.66 2.98 0.86
CA ARG A 35 -17.65 3.77 0.10
C ARG A 35 -18.40 4.81 0.94
N ASP A 36 -17.74 5.34 1.96
CA ASP A 36 -18.23 6.31 2.93
C ASP A 36 -17.06 7.22 3.29
N GLU A 37 -17.21 8.51 3.08
CA GLU A 37 -16.12 9.49 3.22
C GLU A 37 -15.64 9.62 4.67
N GLU A 38 -16.58 9.74 5.62
CA GLU A 38 -16.23 9.88 7.04
C GLU A 38 -15.51 8.64 7.55
N LYS A 39 -16.06 7.46 7.25
CA LYS A 39 -15.43 6.19 7.62
C LYS A 39 -14.08 5.99 6.93
N ALA A 40 -13.92 6.47 5.70
CA ALA A 40 -12.64 6.36 4.99
C ALA A 40 -11.56 7.23 5.62
N VAL A 41 -11.89 8.46 6.02
CA VAL A 41 -10.97 9.36 6.73
C VAL A 41 -10.58 8.79 8.08
N ASP A 42 -11.56 8.30 8.85
CA ASP A 42 -11.30 7.64 10.14
C ASP A 42 -10.41 6.40 9.98
N ALA A 43 -10.67 5.58 8.97
CA ALA A 43 -9.86 4.40 8.70
C ALA A 43 -8.42 4.78 8.29
N MET A 44 -8.24 5.83 7.49
CA MET A 44 -6.91 6.36 7.17
C MET A 44 -6.16 6.79 8.44
N HIS A 45 -6.80 7.51 9.34
CA HIS A 45 -6.18 7.89 10.62
C HIS A 45 -5.78 6.67 11.44
N ASP A 46 -6.63 5.65 11.51
CA ASP A 46 -6.30 4.38 12.20
C ASP A 46 -5.08 3.70 11.58
N VAL A 47 -4.94 3.70 10.26
CA VAL A 47 -3.77 3.14 9.58
C VAL A 47 -2.48 3.81 10.05
N PHE A 48 -2.45 5.14 10.13
CA PHE A 48 -1.26 5.86 10.56
C PHE A 48 -1.03 5.81 12.07
N VAL A 49 -2.08 5.69 12.88
CA VAL A 49 -1.96 5.41 14.32
C VAL A 49 -1.33 4.03 14.54
N GLN A 50 -1.75 3.01 13.80
CA GLN A 50 -1.13 1.68 13.82
C GLN A 50 0.34 1.73 13.42
N LEU A 51 0.66 2.44 12.34
CA LEU A 51 2.04 2.63 11.90
C LEU A 51 2.88 3.31 13.00
N LEU A 52 2.35 4.34 13.65
CA LEU A 52 3.03 5.05 14.74
C LEU A 52 3.31 4.15 15.95
N ARG A 53 2.33 3.33 16.34
CA ARG A 53 2.47 2.43 17.50
C ARG A 53 3.53 1.35 17.28
N HIS A 54 3.69 0.87 16.07
CA HIS A 54 4.57 -0.24 15.72
C HIS A 54 5.80 0.16 14.92
N ARG A 55 6.11 1.47 14.82
CA ARG A 55 7.19 1.99 13.96
C ARG A 55 8.57 1.39 14.24
N GLU A 56 8.82 0.98 15.47
CA GLU A 56 10.11 0.40 15.89
C GLU A 56 10.24 -1.08 15.51
N ASP A 57 9.11 -1.78 15.40
CA ASP A 57 9.04 -3.19 15.03
C ASP A 57 8.98 -3.38 13.50
N LEU A 58 8.61 -2.33 12.78
CA LEU A 58 8.42 -2.37 11.34
C LEU A 58 9.73 -2.06 10.61
N ARG A 59 10.29 -3.07 9.96
CA ARG A 59 11.34 -2.90 8.96
C ARG A 59 10.71 -2.86 7.59
N ASN A 60 10.79 -1.72 6.91
CA ASN A 60 10.03 -1.58 5.68
C ASN A 60 10.86 -1.10 4.51
N SER A 61 11.14 -2.03 3.59
CA SER A 61 11.70 -1.75 2.28
C SER A 61 10.66 -1.35 1.22
N ALA A 62 9.35 -1.49 1.55
CA ALA A 62 8.24 -1.22 0.64
C ALA A 62 7.06 -0.51 1.36
N PRO A 63 7.20 0.79 1.68
CA PRO A 63 6.21 1.54 2.47
C PRO A 63 4.81 1.53 1.89
N SER A 64 4.71 1.70 0.59
CA SER A 64 3.43 1.71 -0.14
C SER A 64 2.68 0.38 0.00
N SER A 65 3.38 -0.74 -0.15
CA SER A 65 2.81 -2.08 0.00
C SER A 65 2.36 -2.34 1.44
N LEU A 66 3.16 -1.96 2.43
CA LEU A 66 2.80 -2.10 3.84
C LEU A 66 1.54 -1.32 4.18
N LEU A 67 1.50 -0.03 3.82
CA LEU A 67 0.36 0.83 4.08
C LEU A 67 -0.90 0.35 3.37
N HIS A 68 -0.78 -0.16 2.15
CA HIS A 68 -1.89 -0.76 1.41
C HIS A 68 -2.45 -1.99 2.13
N GLN A 69 -1.58 -2.88 2.63
CA GLN A 69 -2.00 -4.06 3.39
C GLN A 69 -2.70 -3.67 4.70
N ILE A 70 -2.13 -2.73 5.47
CA ILE A 70 -2.73 -2.25 6.72
C ILE A 70 -4.11 -1.62 6.41
N ALA A 71 -4.20 -0.74 5.42
CA ALA A 71 -5.45 -0.08 5.03
C ALA A 71 -6.53 -1.10 4.64
N THR A 72 -6.17 -2.09 3.82
CA THR A 72 -7.11 -3.16 3.43
C THR A 72 -7.66 -3.89 4.65
N ARG A 73 -6.81 -4.24 5.61
CA ARG A 73 -7.22 -4.97 6.81
C ARG A 73 -8.05 -4.11 7.76
N VAL A 74 -7.66 -2.86 7.99
CA VAL A 74 -8.46 -1.91 8.78
C VAL A 74 -9.87 -1.79 8.20
N CYS A 75 -9.99 -1.59 6.89
CA CYS A 75 -11.29 -1.46 6.23
C CYS A 75 -12.11 -2.76 6.28
N LEU A 76 -11.51 -3.92 6.00
CA LEU A 76 -12.21 -5.20 6.06
C LEU A 76 -12.69 -5.53 7.46
N ASN A 77 -11.91 -5.22 8.50
CA ASN A 77 -12.34 -5.41 9.89
C ASN A 77 -13.53 -4.52 10.24
N ARG A 78 -13.54 -3.25 9.77
CA ARG A 78 -14.69 -2.35 9.94
C ARG A 78 -15.94 -2.87 9.23
N LEU A 79 -15.81 -3.39 8.00
CA LEU A 79 -16.93 -3.96 7.24
C LEU A 79 -17.52 -5.23 7.88
N ARG A 80 -16.68 -6.04 8.51
CA ARG A 80 -17.12 -7.27 9.18
C ARG A 80 -17.86 -7.02 10.50
N GLY A 81 -17.94 -5.77 10.96
CA GLY A 81 -18.53 -5.39 12.22
C GLY A 81 -17.80 -6.08 13.37
N ALA A 82 -16.82 -5.42 13.95
CA ALA A 82 -15.96 -5.99 14.97
C ALA A 82 -16.78 -6.49 16.17
N ARG A 83 -17.04 -7.80 16.27
CA ARG A 83 -17.56 -8.47 17.46
C ARG A 83 -16.47 -8.67 18.54
N ARG A 84 -15.23 -8.33 18.26
CA ARG A 84 -14.07 -8.30 19.17
C ARG A 84 -13.58 -6.87 19.31
N ARG A 85 -12.93 -6.57 20.45
CA ARG A 85 -12.33 -5.25 20.67
C ARG A 85 -11.41 -4.92 19.46
N PRO A 86 -11.65 -3.81 18.77
CA PRO A 86 -10.93 -3.48 17.53
C PRO A 86 -9.42 -3.40 17.70
N GLU A 87 -8.97 -3.02 18.90
CA GLU A 87 -7.56 -2.76 19.21
C GLU A 87 -6.72 -4.04 19.19
N ASP A 88 -7.19 -5.11 19.83
CA ASP A 88 -6.41 -6.37 19.93
C ASP A 88 -6.23 -7.06 18.57
N ALA A 89 -7.25 -6.98 17.72
CA ALA A 89 -7.19 -7.60 16.39
C ALA A 89 -6.30 -6.82 15.41
N HIS A 90 -6.20 -5.51 15.58
CA HIS A 90 -5.34 -4.66 14.75
C HIS A 90 -3.86 -4.83 15.10
N ASP A 91 -3.54 -4.85 16.39
CA ASP A 91 -2.17 -4.99 16.88
C ASP A 91 -1.57 -6.35 16.47
N GLU A 92 -2.32 -7.43 16.65
CA GLU A 92 -1.89 -8.76 16.20
C GLU A 92 -1.63 -8.79 14.69
N LEU A 93 -2.44 -8.10 13.90
CA LEU A 93 -2.28 -8.09 12.46
C LEU A 93 -1.04 -7.32 12.01
N VAL A 94 -0.79 -6.13 12.60
CA VAL A 94 0.41 -5.34 12.26
C VAL A 94 1.67 -6.12 12.62
N LEU A 95 1.69 -6.77 13.79
CA LEU A 95 2.79 -7.64 14.19
C LEU A 95 2.97 -8.84 13.25
N ARG A 96 1.88 -9.44 12.77
CA ARG A 96 1.94 -10.53 11.77
C ARG A 96 2.49 -10.06 10.42
N ILE A 97 2.13 -8.84 9.98
CA ILE A 97 2.69 -8.24 8.76
C ILE A 97 4.18 -7.97 8.95
N ALA A 98 4.57 -7.44 10.11
CA ALA A 98 5.95 -7.14 10.45
C ALA A 98 6.83 -8.39 10.60
N SER A 99 6.27 -9.47 11.17
CA SER A 99 6.96 -10.74 11.42
C SER A 99 6.83 -11.75 10.27
N ALA A 100 6.07 -11.41 9.22
CA ALA A 100 5.99 -12.28 8.04
C ALA A 100 7.37 -12.44 7.42
N GLU A 101 8.00 -13.57 7.72
CA GLU A 101 9.29 -13.96 7.13
C GLU A 101 9.19 -13.91 5.61
N ASP A 102 10.23 -13.40 5.00
CA ASP A 102 10.35 -13.37 3.55
C ASP A 102 10.51 -14.80 3.06
N THR A 103 9.40 -15.47 2.77
CA THR A 103 9.43 -16.83 2.22
C THR A 103 10.03 -16.78 0.81
N GLY A 104 10.71 -17.84 0.38
CA GLY A 104 11.31 -17.94 -0.96
C GLY A 104 10.34 -17.50 -2.07
N ALA A 105 9.05 -17.90 -1.99
CA ALA A 105 8.02 -17.50 -2.94
C ALA A 105 7.77 -15.97 -2.97
N ARG A 106 7.87 -15.30 -1.84
CA ARG A 106 7.74 -13.81 -1.79
C ARG A 106 8.95 -13.12 -2.40
N THR A 107 10.15 -13.68 -2.17
CA THR A 107 11.39 -13.18 -2.77
C THR A 107 11.35 -13.34 -4.29
N GLU A 108 10.91 -14.49 -4.80
CA GLU A 108 10.73 -14.74 -6.23
C GLU A 108 9.68 -13.79 -6.84
N ALA A 109 8.52 -13.62 -6.20
CA ALA A 109 7.47 -12.71 -6.66
C ALA A 109 7.96 -11.26 -6.68
N ARG A 110 8.71 -10.83 -5.65
CA ARG A 110 9.32 -9.50 -5.62
C ARG A 110 10.31 -9.31 -6.77
N GLY A 111 11.20 -10.29 -7.01
CA GLY A 111 12.14 -10.25 -8.12
C GLY A 111 11.45 -10.18 -9.49
N LEU A 112 10.32 -10.87 -9.65
CA LEU A 112 9.50 -10.78 -10.85
C LEU A 112 8.88 -9.38 -11.02
N LEU A 113 8.31 -8.82 -9.96
CA LEU A 113 7.73 -7.47 -9.97
C LEU A 113 8.77 -6.40 -10.26
N ASP A 114 9.98 -6.50 -9.68
CA ASP A 114 11.09 -5.58 -9.95
C ASP A 114 11.51 -5.64 -11.43
N ARG A 115 11.58 -6.83 -12.02
CA ARG A 115 11.87 -6.99 -13.45
C ARG A 115 10.74 -6.46 -14.34
N LEU A 116 9.49 -6.69 -13.96
CA LEU A 116 8.32 -6.21 -14.69
C LEU A 116 8.26 -4.68 -14.68
N PHE A 117 8.32 -4.08 -13.50
CA PHE A 117 8.20 -2.62 -13.35
C PHE A 117 9.45 -1.86 -13.77
N GLY A 118 10.62 -2.50 -13.81
CA GLY A 118 11.83 -1.93 -14.35
C GLY A 118 11.82 -1.73 -15.88
N ARG A 119 10.88 -2.39 -16.59
CA ARG A 119 10.76 -2.31 -18.06
C ARG A 119 9.64 -1.41 -18.55
N VAL A 120 8.86 -0.84 -17.66
CA VAL A 120 7.69 -0.01 -17.97
C VAL A 120 7.79 1.34 -17.25
N PRO A 121 7.05 2.38 -17.71
CA PRO A 121 7.02 3.66 -17.01
C PRO A 121 6.51 3.53 -15.57
N ALA A 122 7.04 4.34 -14.64
CA ALA A 122 6.71 4.29 -13.22
C ALA A 122 5.20 4.36 -12.93
N SER A 123 4.45 5.16 -13.69
CA SER A 123 2.99 5.24 -13.57
C SER A 123 2.25 3.93 -13.87
N SER A 124 2.90 2.95 -14.51
CA SER A 124 2.31 1.64 -14.78
C SER A 124 2.11 0.83 -13.51
N GLN A 125 2.96 1.01 -12.50
CA GLN A 125 2.80 0.39 -11.18
C GLN A 125 1.55 0.93 -10.48
N ASP A 126 1.38 2.26 -10.45
CA ASP A 126 0.20 2.87 -9.84
C ASP A 126 -1.09 2.42 -10.55
N ILE A 127 -1.07 2.38 -11.88
CA ILE A 127 -2.19 1.90 -12.70
C ILE A 127 -2.52 0.43 -12.38
N ALA A 128 -1.49 -0.41 -12.27
CA ALA A 128 -1.70 -1.82 -11.93
C ALA A 128 -2.35 -1.99 -10.56
N VAL A 129 -1.86 -1.26 -9.54
CA VAL A 129 -2.45 -1.30 -8.20
C VAL A 129 -3.89 -0.79 -8.22
N LEU A 130 -4.15 0.38 -8.78
CA LEU A 130 -5.49 0.98 -8.80
C LEU A 130 -6.51 0.15 -9.57
N HIS A 131 -6.13 -0.36 -10.72
CA HIS A 131 -7.06 -1.10 -11.58
C HIS A 131 -7.17 -2.58 -11.23
N LEU A 132 -6.04 -3.29 -11.04
CA LEU A 132 -6.03 -4.74 -10.84
C LEU A 132 -6.22 -5.16 -9.38
N VAL A 133 -5.68 -4.37 -8.43
CA VAL A 133 -5.75 -4.71 -7.01
C VAL A 133 -6.93 -3.99 -6.33
N ASP A 134 -7.10 -2.69 -6.59
CA ASP A 134 -8.17 -1.89 -6.00
C ASP A 134 -9.50 -2.00 -6.76
N GLY A 135 -9.48 -2.57 -7.96
CA GLY A 135 -10.68 -2.80 -8.76
C GLY A 135 -11.31 -1.52 -9.33
N MET A 136 -10.54 -0.44 -9.44
CA MET A 136 -11.02 0.79 -10.07
C MET A 136 -11.31 0.58 -11.56
N THR A 137 -12.34 1.25 -12.07
CA THR A 137 -12.58 1.29 -13.51
C THR A 137 -11.46 2.01 -14.25
N LEU A 138 -11.36 1.82 -15.55
CA LEU A 138 -10.37 2.52 -16.37
C LEU A 138 -10.54 4.04 -16.30
N GLU A 139 -11.77 4.51 -16.22
CA GLU A 139 -12.12 5.92 -16.10
C GLU A 139 -11.72 6.50 -14.75
N GLU A 140 -11.95 5.77 -13.67
CA GLU A 140 -11.52 6.15 -12.31
C GLU A 140 -10.00 6.16 -12.21
N THR A 141 -9.33 5.11 -12.71
CA THR A 141 -7.87 5.03 -12.75
C THR A 141 -7.27 6.18 -13.56
N ALA A 142 -7.84 6.48 -14.73
CA ALA A 142 -7.37 7.57 -15.60
C ALA A 142 -7.44 8.93 -14.90
N ARG A 143 -8.54 9.22 -14.21
CA ARG A 143 -8.68 10.45 -13.42
C ARG A 143 -7.65 10.53 -12.30
N GLU A 144 -7.41 9.41 -11.63
CA GLU A 144 -6.53 9.35 -10.47
C GLU A 144 -5.06 9.55 -10.84
N VAL A 145 -4.61 8.95 -11.95
CA VAL A 145 -3.22 9.07 -12.42
C VAL A 145 -3.00 10.25 -13.38
N GLY A 146 -4.02 11.02 -13.69
CA GLY A 146 -3.93 12.18 -14.59
C GLY A 146 -3.65 11.81 -16.05
N LEU A 147 -4.11 10.65 -16.50
CA LEU A 147 -3.97 10.17 -17.89
C LEU A 147 -5.34 10.05 -18.56
N SER A 148 -5.33 9.92 -19.90
CA SER A 148 -6.53 9.50 -20.63
C SER A 148 -6.80 8.00 -20.43
N VAL A 149 -8.04 7.58 -20.62
CA VAL A 149 -8.41 6.14 -20.58
C VAL A 149 -7.61 5.32 -21.59
N SER A 150 -7.37 5.88 -22.78
CA SER A 150 -6.52 5.22 -23.79
C SER A 150 -5.06 5.11 -23.33
N GLY A 151 -4.56 6.11 -22.59
CA GLY A 151 -3.25 6.08 -21.96
C GLY A 151 -3.14 4.98 -20.91
N VAL A 152 -4.14 4.84 -20.05
CA VAL A 152 -4.22 3.75 -19.06
C VAL A 152 -4.23 2.37 -19.76
N ARG A 153 -5.08 2.19 -20.76
CA ARG A 153 -5.13 0.93 -21.56
C ARG A 153 -3.78 0.61 -22.22
N LYS A 154 -3.10 1.62 -22.75
CA LYS A 154 -1.76 1.43 -23.35
C LYS A 154 -0.76 0.93 -22.32
N ARG A 155 -0.78 1.50 -21.09
CA ARG A 155 0.10 1.09 -20.00
C ARG A 155 -0.19 -0.33 -19.51
N LEU A 156 -1.46 -0.70 -19.38
CA LEU A 156 -1.86 -2.07 -18.99
C LEU A 156 -1.45 -3.10 -20.04
N ARG A 157 -1.60 -2.78 -21.34
CA ARG A 157 -1.12 -3.66 -22.42
C ARG A 157 0.39 -3.84 -22.40
N ALA A 158 1.14 -2.76 -22.18
CA ALA A 158 2.59 -2.86 -22.07
C ALA A 158 3.02 -3.74 -20.88
N LEU A 159 2.31 -3.66 -19.74
CA LEU A 159 2.53 -4.54 -18.60
C LEU A 159 2.28 -6.01 -18.97
N SER A 160 1.17 -6.31 -19.63
CA SER A 160 0.85 -7.69 -20.08
C SER A 160 1.91 -8.24 -21.02
N THR A 161 2.36 -7.44 -21.99
CA THR A 161 3.41 -7.87 -22.93
C THR A 161 4.72 -8.20 -22.22
N VAL A 162 5.16 -7.34 -21.29
CA VAL A 162 6.38 -7.59 -20.52
C VAL A 162 6.24 -8.81 -19.62
N LEU A 163 5.06 -9.02 -19.04
CA LEU A 163 4.80 -10.21 -18.21
C LEU A 163 4.89 -11.49 -19.03
N GLU A 164 4.28 -11.55 -20.22
CA GLU A 164 4.35 -12.67 -21.15
C GLU A 164 5.81 -12.98 -21.57
N GLU A 165 6.60 -11.95 -21.83
CA GLU A 165 8.03 -12.10 -22.13
C GLU A 165 8.82 -12.67 -20.94
N LEU A 166 8.48 -12.31 -19.71
CA LEU A 166 9.14 -12.80 -18.52
C LEU A 166 8.75 -14.23 -18.17
N GLU A 167 7.53 -14.67 -18.53
CA GLU A 167 7.05 -16.03 -18.32
C GLU A 167 7.64 -17.01 -19.35
N THR A 168 8.02 -16.52 -20.52
CA THR A 168 8.58 -17.35 -21.62
C THR A 168 10.09 -17.40 -21.62
N ALA A 169 10.76 -16.65 -20.77
CA ALA A 169 12.22 -16.55 -20.67
C ALA A 169 12.78 -17.46 -19.56
#